data_a7e7c06dcbf81e571de9966098c6724e
#
_entry.id   a7e7c06dcbf81e571de9966098c6724e
#
_cell.length_a   1.000
_cell.length_b   1.000
_cell.length_c   1.000
_cell.angle_alpha   90.00
_cell.angle_beta   90.00
_cell.angle_gamma   90.00
#
_symmetry.space_group_name_H-M   'P 1'
#
loop_
_entity.id
_entity.type
_entity.pdbx_description
1 polymer ?
#
loop_
_entity_poly.entity_id
_entity_poly.type
_entity_poly.pdbx_seq_one_letter_code
_entity_poly.pdbx_strand_id
1 'polypeptide(L)'
;MSSQKKKPFLADPKFLKYKGFAVCDEADNGIQFWYLPFDKNAERPCFKDCARHPHVEDSGYVLFYTNQCPFNAKYVPVVEAAAKKNGVPFRTIHLESKEEAQNAPTPITTYALFCDGKYLTNEQMNDTRFLKLLARE
;
A
#
# COMPACT_ATOMS: atom_id res chain seq x y z
N MET A 1 8.31 -6.54 -4.31
CA MET A 1 7.00 -7.06 -3.89
C MET A 1 6.12 -7.37 -5.09
N SER A 2 5.19 -8.29 -4.95
CA SER A 2 4.19 -8.66 -5.95
C SER A 2 2.88 -9.00 -5.25
N SER A 3 1.90 -9.52 -5.98
CA SER A 3 0.65 -10.03 -5.40
C SER A 3 0.22 -11.31 -6.14
N GLN A 4 -0.67 -12.10 -5.53
CA GLN A 4 -1.22 -13.32 -6.15
C GLN A 4 -1.88 -13.01 -7.50
N LYS A 5 -2.58 -11.87 -7.58
CA LYS A 5 -3.17 -11.37 -8.83
C LYS A 5 -2.30 -10.25 -9.39
N LYS A 6 -2.08 -10.26 -10.71
CA LYS A 6 -1.34 -9.19 -11.38
C LYS A 6 -1.94 -7.82 -11.06
N LYS A 7 -1.09 -6.89 -10.65
CA LYS A 7 -1.43 -5.50 -10.37
C LYS A 7 -0.58 -4.57 -11.24
N PRO A 8 -1.14 -3.48 -11.77
CA PRO A 8 -0.40 -2.61 -12.69
C PRO A 8 0.81 -1.91 -12.06
N PHE A 9 0.83 -1.75 -10.74
CA PHE A 9 1.90 -1.08 -10.00
C PHE A 9 2.92 -2.05 -9.36
N LEU A 10 2.77 -3.37 -9.59
CA LEU A 10 3.65 -4.39 -9.03
C LEU A 10 4.29 -5.25 -10.13
N ALA A 11 5.45 -5.82 -9.83
CA ALA A 11 6.10 -6.79 -10.70
C ALA A 11 5.21 -8.02 -10.91
N ASP A 12 5.22 -8.55 -12.12
CA ASP A 12 4.48 -9.78 -12.43
C ASP A 12 5.12 -10.97 -11.68
N PRO A 13 4.36 -11.75 -10.90
CA PRO A 13 4.90 -12.89 -10.16
C PRO A 13 5.51 -13.97 -11.08
N LYS A 14 5.01 -14.14 -12.29
CA LYS A 14 5.60 -15.07 -13.28
C LYS A 14 7.00 -14.63 -13.68
N PHE A 15 7.21 -13.34 -13.88
CA PHE A 15 8.54 -12.78 -14.18
C PHE A 15 9.51 -12.97 -13.01
N LEU A 16 9.07 -12.71 -11.77
CA LEU A 16 9.90 -12.91 -10.59
C LEU A 16 10.31 -14.38 -10.44
N LYS A 17 9.37 -15.30 -10.59
CA LYS A 17 9.64 -16.74 -10.56
C LYS A 17 10.63 -17.16 -11.65
N TYR A 18 10.44 -16.67 -12.87
CA TYR A 18 11.35 -16.91 -13.99
C TYR A 18 12.78 -16.45 -13.68
N LYS A 19 12.94 -15.32 -12.97
CA LYS A 19 14.25 -14.79 -12.55
C LYS A 19 14.85 -15.48 -11.32
N GLY A 20 14.21 -16.49 -10.77
CA GLY A 20 14.70 -17.27 -9.63
C GLY A 20 14.32 -16.74 -8.27
N PHE A 21 13.44 -15.73 -8.20
CA PHE A 21 12.88 -15.25 -6.94
C PHE A 21 11.91 -16.26 -6.33
N ALA A 22 11.82 -16.27 -5.02
CA ALA A 22 10.86 -17.07 -4.26
C ALA A 22 10.06 -16.19 -3.29
N VAL A 23 8.82 -16.58 -3.02
CA VAL A 23 8.00 -15.93 -1.99
C VAL A 23 8.55 -16.30 -0.62
N CYS A 24 8.84 -15.30 0.20
CA CYS A 24 9.28 -15.51 1.58
C CYS A 24 8.25 -15.14 2.64
N ASP A 25 7.30 -14.25 2.31
CA ASP A 25 6.21 -13.86 3.19
C ASP A 25 5.02 -13.32 2.40
N GLU A 26 3.85 -13.28 3.02
CA GLU A 26 2.63 -12.76 2.42
C GLU A 26 1.79 -12.02 3.48
N ALA A 27 1.27 -10.84 3.11
CA ALA A 27 0.36 -10.08 3.95
C ALA A 27 -1.10 -10.46 3.68
N ASP A 28 -1.99 -10.18 4.63
CA ASP A 28 -3.42 -10.53 4.55
C ASP A 28 -4.14 -9.90 3.35
N ASN A 29 -3.61 -8.77 2.83
CA ASN A 29 -4.14 -8.12 1.62
C ASN A 29 -3.63 -8.75 0.31
N GLY A 30 -2.92 -9.88 0.37
CA GLY A 30 -2.42 -10.61 -0.79
C GLY A 30 -1.12 -10.07 -1.38
N ILE A 31 -0.48 -9.11 -0.72
CA ILE A 31 0.85 -8.60 -1.13
C ILE A 31 1.91 -9.60 -0.70
N GLN A 32 2.74 -10.01 -1.64
CA GLN A 32 3.80 -11.00 -1.45
C GLN A 32 5.17 -10.35 -1.37
N PHE A 33 5.99 -10.83 -0.46
CA PHE A 33 7.40 -10.49 -0.35
C PHE A 33 8.23 -11.54 -1.08
N TRP A 34 8.92 -11.13 -2.13
CA TRP A 34 9.80 -11.98 -2.93
C TRP A 34 11.25 -11.65 -2.66
N TYR A 35 12.10 -12.67 -2.64
CA TYR A 35 13.54 -12.50 -2.47
C TYR A 35 14.33 -13.39 -3.43
N LEU A 36 15.54 -12.98 -3.74
CA LEU A 36 16.50 -13.76 -4.52
C LEU A 36 17.72 -14.04 -3.62
N PRO A 37 17.83 -15.26 -3.03
CA PRO A 37 18.97 -15.60 -2.21
C PRO A 37 20.21 -15.79 -3.09
N PHE A 38 21.29 -15.08 -2.79
CA PHE A 38 22.60 -15.26 -3.43
C PHE A 38 23.47 -16.31 -2.72
N ASP A 39 23.09 -16.69 -1.51
CA ASP A 39 23.74 -17.67 -0.67
C ASP A 39 22.71 -18.62 -0.10
N LYS A 40 23.07 -19.92 0.01
CA LYS A 40 22.20 -20.95 0.62
C LYS A 40 21.88 -20.68 2.09
N ASN A 41 22.77 -19.94 2.78
CA ASN A 41 22.61 -19.55 4.17
C ASN A 41 22.00 -18.15 4.33
N ALA A 42 21.56 -17.49 3.24
CA ALA A 42 20.92 -16.19 3.29
C ALA A 42 19.67 -16.22 4.18
N GLU A 43 19.61 -15.30 5.13
CA GLU A 43 18.47 -15.17 6.03
C GLU A 43 17.21 -14.79 5.25
N ARG A 44 16.12 -15.51 5.50
CA ARG A 44 14.85 -15.27 4.83
C ARG A 44 14.18 -14.02 5.39
N PRO A 45 13.97 -12.97 4.58
CA PRO A 45 13.29 -11.76 5.06
C PRO A 45 11.80 -12.01 5.32
N CYS A 46 11.21 -11.20 6.19
CA CYS A 46 9.79 -11.24 6.49
C CYS A 46 9.22 -9.82 6.68
N PHE A 47 7.91 -9.69 6.54
CA PHE A 47 7.21 -8.47 6.94
C PHE A 47 7.19 -8.34 8.46
N LYS A 48 7.16 -7.10 8.97
CA LYS A 48 6.76 -6.84 10.35
C LYS A 48 5.27 -7.15 10.51
N ASP A 49 4.83 -7.47 11.72
CA ASP A 49 3.43 -7.82 11.99
C ASP A 49 2.45 -6.72 11.58
N CYS A 50 2.81 -5.44 11.78
CA CYS A 50 1.98 -4.32 11.35
C CYS A 50 1.73 -4.29 9.82
N ALA A 51 2.70 -4.71 9.01
CA ALA A 51 2.56 -4.79 7.56
C ALA A 51 1.90 -6.10 7.11
N ARG A 52 2.08 -7.18 7.87
CA ARG A 52 1.47 -8.48 7.58
C ARG A 52 -0.05 -8.45 7.76
N HIS A 53 -0.53 -7.68 8.74
CA HIS A 53 -1.95 -7.52 9.09
C HIS A 53 -2.39 -6.07 8.87
N PRO A 54 -2.60 -5.62 7.61
CA PRO A 54 -2.95 -4.24 7.31
C PRO A 54 -4.27 -3.82 7.96
N HIS A 55 -4.16 -2.98 8.99
CA HIS A 55 -5.29 -2.45 9.74
C HIS A 55 -4.90 -1.14 10.42
N VAL A 56 -5.86 -0.23 10.56
CA VAL A 56 -5.74 1.01 11.36
C VAL A 56 -6.89 1.10 12.35
N GLU A 57 -6.67 1.79 13.47
CA GLU A 57 -7.71 1.97 14.50
C GLU A 57 -8.67 3.14 14.17
N ASP A 58 -8.28 4.01 13.25
CA ASP A 58 -9.04 5.20 12.88
C ASP A 58 -10.32 4.87 12.12
N SER A 59 -11.39 5.62 12.39
CA SER A 59 -12.60 5.64 11.58
C SER A 59 -12.44 6.58 10.38
N GLY A 60 -13.24 6.37 9.34
CA GLY A 60 -13.16 7.14 8.10
C GLY A 60 -11.99 6.71 7.22
N TYR A 61 -11.61 7.57 6.30
CA TYR A 61 -10.52 7.31 5.37
C TYR A 61 -9.17 7.73 5.94
N VAL A 62 -8.18 6.83 5.84
CA VAL A 62 -6.78 7.10 6.21
C VAL A 62 -5.89 6.74 5.03
N LEU A 63 -5.10 7.70 4.58
CA LEU A 63 -4.17 7.53 3.47
C LEU A 63 -2.73 7.65 3.95
N PHE A 64 -1.97 6.57 3.83
CA PHE A 64 -0.52 6.57 3.98
C PHE A 64 0.13 6.77 2.62
N TYR A 65 1.14 7.64 2.54
CA TYR A 65 1.88 7.86 1.30
C TYR A 65 3.32 8.31 1.55
N THR A 66 4.15 8.16 0.51
CA THR A 66 5.54 8.64 0.48
C THR A 66 5.78 9.51 -0.75
N ASN A 67 6.95 10.16 -0.80
CA ASN A 67 7.41 10.91 -1.97
C ASN A 67 8.04 10.03 -3.07
N GLN A 68 8.05 8.70 -2.91
CA GLN A 68 8.59 7.79 -3.92
C GLN A 68 7.85 7.88 -5.26
N CYS A 69 6.55 8.17 -5.22
CA CYS A 69 5.77 8.46 -6.42
C CYS A 69 5.59 9.98 -6.55
N PRO A 70 6.17 10.63 -7.58
CA PRO A 70 6.08 12.09 -7.74
C PRO A 70 4.64 12.59 -7.94
N PHE A 71 3.74 11.73 -8.42
CA PHE A 71 2.33 12.07 -8.60
C PHE A 71 1.56 12.18 -7.27
N ASN A 72 2.07 11.67 -6.16
CA ASN A 72 1.44 11.82 -4.85
C ASN A 72 1.35 13.30 -4.44
N ALA A 73 2.36 14.10 -4.76
CA ALA A 73 2.33 15.54 -4.49
C ALA A 73 1.16 16.25 -5.19
N LYS A 74 0.74 15.75 -6.36
CA LYS A 74 -0.39 16.28 -7.13
C LYS A 74 -1.73 15.71 -6.65
N TYR A 75 -1.84 14.40 -6.53
CA TYR A 75 -3.14 13.73 -6.37
C TYR A 75 -3.59 13.58 -4.91
N VAL A 76 -2.69 13.51 -3.94
CA VAL A 76 -3.07 13.42 -2.52
C VAL A 76 -3.87 14.65 -2.09
N PRO A 77 -3.42 15.91 -2.34
CA PRO A 77 -4.22 17.09 -2.01
C PRO A 77 -5.57 17.15 -2.74
N VAL A 78 -5.63 16.66 -3.98
CA VAL A 78 -6.87 16.63 -4.79
C VAL A 78 -7.91 15.71 -4.17
N VAL A 79 -7.51 14.51 -3.75
CA VAL A 79 -8.40 13.54 -3.07
C VAL A 79 -8.84 14.05 -1.70
N GLU A 80 -7.93 14.65 -0.93
CA GLU A 80 -8.22 15.26 0.37
C GLU A 80 -9.25 16.38 0.23
N ALA A 81 -9.09 17.26 -0.75
CA ALA A 81 -10.04 18.33 -1.05
C ALA A 81 -11.42 17.79 -1.48
N ALA A 82 -11.45 16.72 -2.29
CA ALA A 82 -12.69 16.07 -2.70
C ALA A 82 -13.42 15.44 -1.51
N ALA A 83 -12.71 14.80 -0.59
CA ALA A 83 -13.26 14.26 0.65
C ALA A 83 -13.85 15.36 1.53
N LYS A 84 -13.12 16.43 1.75
CA LYS A 84 -13.58 17.61 2.52
C LYS A 84 -14.84 18.22 1.93
N LYS A 85 -14.90 18.41 0.61
CA LYS A 85 -16.04 18.94 -0.10
C LYS A 85 -17.31 18.09 0.07
N ASN A 86 -17.13 16.77 0.20
CA ASN A 86 -18.23 15.81 0.39
C ASN A 86 -18.52 15.48 1.85
N GLY A 87 -17.89 16.18 2.81
CA GLY A 87 -18.10 15.96 4.24
C GLY A 87 -17.61 14.60 4.75
N VAL A 88 -16.67 13.97 4.05
CA VAL A 88 -16.12 12.66 4.38
C VAL A 88 -14.89 12.82 5.27
N PRO A 89 -14.83 12.16 6.44
CA PRO A 89 -13.63 12.14 7.27
C PRO A 89 -12.45 11.53 6.51
N PHE A 90 -11.39 12.30 6.32
CA PHE A 90 -10.21 11.89 5.56
C PHE A 90 -8.94 12.42 6.24
N ARG A 91 -8.01 11.52 6.53
CA ARG A 91 -6.73 11.85 7.15
C ARG A 91 -5.59 11.36 6.27
N THR A 92 -4.59 12.20 6.07
CA THR A 92 -3.36 11.84 5.37
C THR A 92 -2.20 11.67 6.35
N ILE A 93 -1.38 10.66 6.11
CA ILE A 93 -0.16 10.37 6.87
C ILE A 93 1.00 10.29 5.89
N HIS A 94 1.84 11.31 5.86
CA HIS A 94 3.04 11.35 5.05
C HIS A 94 4.18 10.62 5.77
N LEU A 95 4.66 9.54 5.19
CA LEU A 95 5.79 8.76 5.71
C LEU A 95 7.09 9.38 5.20
N GLU A 96 7.86 9.99 6.08
CA GLU A 96 9.05 10.78 5.72
C GLU A 96 10.37 10.11 6.11
N SER A 97 10.33 9.05 6.91
CA SER A 97 11.51 8.31 7.35
C SER A 97 11.39 6.81 7.09
N LYS A 98 12.55 6.14 7.08
CA LYS A 98 12.63 4.67 7.00
C LYS A 98 11.87 4.00 8.16
N GLU A 99 12.03 4.53 9.36
CA GLU A 99 11.40 4.02 10.58
C GLU A 99 9.88 4.13 10.50
N GLU A 100 9.36 5.27 10.05
CA GLU A 100 7.91 5.46 9.82
C GLU A 100 7.38 4.48 8.77
N ALA A 101 8.07 4.32 7.65
CA ALA A 101 7.69 3.39 6.59
C ALA A 101 7.71 1.93 7.07
N GLN A 102 8.71 1.53 7.87
CA GLN A 102 8.81 0.18 8.42
C GLN A 102 7.76 -0.13 9.50
N ASN A 103 7.20 0.88 10.14
CA ASN A 103 6.15 0.75 11.16
C ASN A 103 4.75 1.06 10.60
N ALA A 104 4.63 1.36 9.31
CA ALA A 104 3.35 1.58 8.66
C ALA A 104 2.53 0.27 8.57
N PRO A 105 1.18 0.34 8.68
CA PRO A 105 0.31 -0.83 8.64
C PRO A 105 0.07 -1.35 7.22
N THR A 106 1.09 -1.34 6.38
CA THR A 106 1.01 -1.73 4.98
C THR A 106 2.36 -2.20 4.44
N PRO A 107 2.40 -3.28 3.64
CA PRO A 107 3.64 -3.70 2.97
C PRO A 107 4.12 -2.70 1.90
N ILE A 108 3.19 -1.99 1.27
CA ILE A 108 3.45 -1.00 0.22
C ILE A 108 3.16 0.38 0.79
N THR A 109 4.21 1.16 1.00
CA THR A 109 4.16 2.46 1.67
C THR A 109 4.04 3.65 0.72
N THR A 110 4.22 3.43 -0.57
CA THR A 110 4.11 4.50 -1.58
C THR A 110 2.73 5.13 -1.58
N TYR A 111 1.69 4.31 -1.47
CA TYR A 111 0.30 4.72 -1.37
C TYR A 111 -0.54 3.59 -0.78
N ALA A 112 -1.26 3.84 0.31
CA ALA A 112 -2.16 2.85 0.91
C ALA A 112 -3.38 3.55 1.52
N LEU A 113 -4.55 3.24 1.03
CA LEU A 113 -5.83 3.79 1.48
C LEU A 113 -6.58 2.77 2.33
N PHE A 114 -7.04 3.24 3.50
CA PHE A 114 -7.88 2.49 4.44
C PHE A 114 -9.24 3.19 4.61
N CYS A 115 -10.27 2.44 4.94
CA CYS A 115 -11.57 2.96 5.33
C CYS A 115 -12.10 2.18 6.53
N ASP A 116 -12.48 2.88 7.58
CA ASP A 116 -12.97 2.31 8.85
C ASP A 116 -12.11 1.13 9.34
N GLY A 117 -10.81 1.36 9.39
CA GLY A 117 -9.81 0.40 9.82
C GLY A 117 -9.36 -0.61 8.78
N LYS A 118 -10.10 -0.80 7.69
CA LYS A 118 -9.84 -1.85 6.69
C LYS A 118 -9.04 -1.32 5.51
N TYR A 119 -8.06 -2.11 5.08
CA TYR A 119 -7.31 -1.84 3.85
C TYR A 119 -8.23 -1.87 2.62
N LEU A 120 -8.10 -0.87 1.75
CA LEU A 120 -8.83 -0.79 0.49
C LEU A 120 -7.94 -1.02 -0.74
N THR A 121 -6.89 -0.22 -0.90
CA THR A 121 -6.08 -0.25 -2.12
C THR A 121 -4.71 0.41 -1.95
N ASN A 122 -3.75 -0.01 -2.77
CA ASN A 122 -2.48 0.69 -3.00
C ASN A 122 -2.47 1.47 -4.33
N GLU A 123 -3.56 1.48 -5.06
CA GLU A 123 -3.65 2.24 -6.32
C GLU A 123 -3.94 3.72 -6.06
N GLN A 124 -3.04 4.58 -6.55
CA GLN A 124 -3.23 6.01 -6.50
C GLN A 124 -4.51 6.43 -7.22
N MET A 125 -5.24 7.37 -6.62
CA MET A 125 -6.50 7.89 -7.15
C MET A 125 -6.41 9.37 -7.45
N ASN A 126 -7.19 9.79 -8.45
CA ASN A 126 -7.63 11.17 -8.62
C ASN A 126 -9.00 11.38 -7.93
N ASP A 127 -9.49 12.61 -7.96
CA ASP A 127 -10.80 12.99 -7.39
C ASP A 127 -11.96 12.18 -7.99
N THR A 128 -12.01 12.05 -9.32
CA THR A 128 -13.06 11.32 -10.03
C THR A 128 -13.16 9.86 -9.59
N ARG A 129 -11.99 9.21 -9.43
CA ARG A 129 -11.93 7.81 -9.00
C ARG A 129 -12.30 7.65 -7.54
N PHE A 130 -11.91 8.61 -6.69
CA PHE A 130 -12.29 8.64 -5.29
C PHE A 130 -13.81 8.85 -5.11
N LEU A 131 -14.40 9.79 -5.85
CA LEU A 131 -15.86 10.01 -5.82
C LEU A 131 -16.65 8.78 -6.27
N LYS A 132 -16.16 8.04 -7.27
CA LYS A 132 -16.76 6.76 -7.66
C LYS A 132 -16.64 5.70 -6.56
N LEU A 133 -15.57 5.71 -5.77
CA LEU A 133 -15.44 4.82 -4.62
C LEU A 133 -16.48 5.16 -3.54
N LEU A 134 -16.65 6.45 -3.21
CA LEU A 134 -17.68 6.92 -2.27
C LEU A 134 -19.10 6.52 -2.69
N ALA A 135 -19.41 6.60 -3.97
CA ALA A 135 -20.73 6.26 -4.50
C ALA A 135 -21.07 4.75 -4.42
N ARG A 136 -20.08 3.89 -4.16
CA ARG A 136 -20.28 2.44 -4.01
C ARG A 136 -20.48 2.00 -2.56
N GLU A 137 -20.22 2.89 -1.66
CA GLU A 137 -20.44 2.72 -0.21
C GLU A 137 -21.75 3.45 0.18
#